data_d04db7da3230b22d3b384d4a015ffe42
#
_entry.id   d04db7da3230b22d3b384d4a015ffe42
#
_cell.length_a   1.000
_cell.length_b   1.000
_cell.length_c   1.000
_cell.angle_alpha   90.00
_cell.angle_beta   90.00
_cell.angle_gamma   90.00
#
_symmetry.space_group_name_H-M   'P 1'
#
loop_
_entity.id
_entity.type
_entity.pdbx_description
1 polymer ?
#
loop_
_entity_poly.entity_id
_entity_poly.type
_entity_poly.pdbx_seq_one_letter_code
_entity_poly.pdbx_strand_id
1 'polypeptide(L)'
;MLNRRSFLQGLGTIALAGGLSGCASRSGEPSIFLLSSSIPPRLLTDFQKTIAEKKVNFQSERQLKELLELLEKWLKNQGQPTSQFSFPIPFREQNPAMGNLVTLGDAWLGKAISNGLIQPLDTSQLSNWSKLPPRWQENMTRNAQGQLETEGKVWGAPYRWGMTVIAYNEKKFAQFDWRPQDWSDLWRPELTSKIALIDNRREVIGLTLKKLGYSYNYSDLKQVTGLKDQLFALQKQVRFYSSQHYLQPLILGDVWLSVGWSNDILPVSDRYNKIKVVVPKSGTSLWSDVWVKPVLTTPNSLVQQWIDFCWQPESANKISLFTSGLSPLILTENPDQIPPDIRNNPLLVNPEAVKKSDFLNPLSPATEQEYEQLWQAIRQSV
;
A
#
# COMPACT_ATOMS: atom_id res chain seq x y z
N MET A 1 -37.20 29.08 -23.23
CA MET A 1 -36.57 29.84 -22.12
C MET A 1 -37.28 29.43 -20.83
N LEU A 2 -36.73 28.42 -20.12
CA LEU A 2 -37.30 27.97 -18.84
C LEU A 2 -36.42 28.56 -17.75
N ASN A 3 -37.06 29.36 -16.90
CA ASN A 3 -36.45 30.24 -15.93
C ASN A 3 -36.11 29.49 -14.65
N ARG A 4 -34.88 29.63 -14.15
CA ARG A 4 -34.29 28.94 -12.98
C ARG A 4 -34.96 29.22 -11.62
N ARG A 5 -36.09 29.98 -11.58
CA ARG A 5 -36.80 30.38 -10.35
C ARG A 5 -38.01 29.50 -9.99
N SER A 6 -38.41 28.54 -10.82
CA SER A 6 -39.60 27.72 -10.59
C SER A 6 -39.33 26.36 -9.91
N PHE A 7 -38.10 26.08 -9.47
CA PHE A 7 -37.77 24.79 -8.87
C PHE A 7 -37.76 24.77 -7.33
N LEU A 8 -38.09 25.87 -6.67
CA LEU A 8 -37.99 26.00 -5.20
C LEU A 8 -39.36 26.13 -4.48
N GLN A 9 -40.47 25.82 -5.13
CA GLN A 9 -41.79 25.83 -4.46
C GLN A 9 -42.54 24.51 -4.67
N GLY A 10 -42.06 23.45 -4.02
CA GLY A 10 -42.70 22.13 -4.07
C GLY A 10 -42.18 21.16 -3.02
N LEU A 11 -41.90 21.64 -1.81
CA LEU A 11 -41.60 20.77 -0.68
C LEU A 11 -42.81 20.66 0.23
N GLY A 12 -43.74 19.79 -0.19
CA GLY A 12 -44.77 19.27 0.68
C GLY A 12 -44.15 18.40 1.77
N THR A 13 -44.52 18.70 3.00
CA THR A 13 -44.25 17.95 4.23
C THR A 13 -44.68 16.49 4.10
N ILE A 14 -43.71 15.58 3.91
CA ILE A 14 -43.88 14.17 4.24
C ILE A 14 -43.10 13.95 5.54
N ALA A 15 -43.81 13.85 6.64
CA ALA A 15 -43.31 13.35 7.89
C ALA A 15 -43.06 11.85 7.73
N LEU A 16 -41.84 11.50 7.36
CA LEU A 16 -41.34 10.14 7.46
C LEU A 16 -40.75 9.94 8.85
N ALA A 17 -41.56 9.36 9.73
CA ALA A 17 -41.08 8.63 10.89
C ALA A 17 -40.25 7.42 10.38
N GLY A 18 -39.05 7.67 9.88
CA GLY A 18 -38.03 6.70 9.54
C GLY A 18 -37.08 6.59 10.71
N GLY A 19 -37.13 5.46 11.43
CA GLY A 19 -36.31 5.18 12.58
C GLY A 19 -34.85 5.46 12.29
N LEU A 20 -34.22 6.23 13.14
CA LEU A 20 -32.77 6.30 13.33
C LEU A 20 -32.31 4.89 13.77
N SER A 21 -32.17 3.98 12.80
CA SER A 21 -31.36 2.78 12.99
C SER A 21 -29.91 3.27 13.03
N GLY A 22 -29.51 3.81 14.18
CA GLY A 22 -28.10 3.89 14.50
C GLY A 22 -27.56 2.48 14.32
N CYS A 23 -26.59 2.29 13.43
CA CYS A 23 -25.77 1.09 13.35
C CYS A 23 -24.98 0.95 14.66
N ALA A 24 -25.66 0.60 15.74
CA ALA A 24 -25.03 -0.02 16.89
C ALA A 24 -24.56 -1.38 16.38
N SER A 25 -23.25 -1.58 16.22
CA SER A 25 -22.63 -2.89 15.99
C SER A 25 -23.28 -3.87 16.95
N ARG A 26 -24.03 -4.85 16.43
CA ARG A 26 -24.53 -5.93 17.26
C ARG A 26 -23.33 -6.57 17.92
N SER A 27 -23.31 -6.61 19.26
CA SER A 27 -22.27 -7.23 20.06
C SER A 27 -22.04 -8.68 19.57
N GLY A 28 -20.93 -8.92 18.86
CA GLY A 28 -20.56 -10.25 18.37
C GLY A 28 -20.14 -10.35 16.90
N GLU A 29 -20.49 -9.41 16.04
CA GLU A 29 -20.06 -9.43 14.63
C GLU A 29 -18.65 -8.83 14.49
N PRO A 30 -17.66 -9.57 13.87
CA PRO A 30 -16.33 -9.02 13.69
C PRO A 30 -16.33 -7.90 12.67
N SER A 31 -15.49 -6.89 12.92
CA SER A 31 -15.25 -5.77 12.01
C SER A 31 -13.87 -5.86 11.38
N ILE A 32 -13.80 -5.70 10.05
CA ILE A 32 -12.58 -5.70 9.26
C ILE A 32 -12.42 -4.34 8.61
N PHE A 33 -11.31 -3.67 8.90
CA PHE A 33 -10.94 -2.38 8.33
C PHE A 33 -9.98 -2.58 7.18
N LEU A 34 -10.32 -2.10 6.01
CA LEU A 34 -9.55 -2.29 4.79
C LEU A 34 -9.19 -0.97 4.11
N LEU A 35 -8.11 -0.98 3.36
CA LEU A 35 -7.77 0.12 2.48
C LEU A 35 -8.78 0.17 1.34
N SER A 36 -9.33 1.33 1.06
CA SER A 36 -10.26 1.54 -0.06
C SER A 36 -9.61 1.06 -1.37
N SER A 37 -10.38 0.38 -2.19
CA SER A 37 -9.93 -0.20 -3.47
C SER A 37 -8.85 -1.30 -3.37
N SER A 38 -8.48 -1.77 -2.18
CA SER A 38 -7.54 -2.87 -2.03
C SER A 38 -8.18 -4.25 -2.13
N ILE A 39 -9.49 -4.30 -1.98
CA ILE A 39 -10.32 -5.51 -2.15
C ILE A 39 -11.49 -5.18 -3.07
N PRO A 40 -11.78 -5.99 -4.10
CA PRO A 40 -12.94 -5.80 -4.96
C PRO A 40 -14.24 -5.94 -4.16
N PRO A 41 -15.25 -5.04 -4.31
CA PRO A 41 -16.52 -5.12 -3.59
C PRO A 41 -17.23 -6.47 -3.76
N ARG A 42 -17.12 -7.08 -4.94
CA ARG A 42 -17.67 -8.40 -5.23
C ARG A 42 -17.07 -9.48 -4.31
N LEU A 43 -15.78 -9.38 -3.99
CA LEU A 43 -15.11 -10.35 -3.12
C LEU A 43 -15.67 -10.32 -1.69
N LEU A 44 -16.02 -9.12 -1.18
CA LEU A 44 -16.70 -8.95 0.11
C LEU A 44 -18.05 -9.66 0.11
N THR A 45 -18.82 -9.48 -0.96
CA THR A 45 -20.13 -10.12 -1.14
C THR A 45 -19.99 -11.64 -1.27
N ASP A 46 -19.00 -12.11 -2.01
CA ASP A 46 -18.77 -13.55 -2.20
C ASP A 46 -18.39 -14.21 -0.87
N PHE A 47 -17.51 -13.57 -0.07
CA PHE A 47 -17.20 -14.07 1.28
C PHE A 47 -18.43 -14.12 2.18
N GLN A 48 -19.26 -13.06 2.17
CA GLN A 48 -20.48 -13.02 3.00
C GLN A 48 -21.42 -14.19 2.70
N LYS A 49 -21.48 -14.68 1.46
CA LYS A 49 -22.27 -15.87 1.08
C LYS A 49 -21.69 -17.16 1.65
N THR A 50 -20.38 -17.26 1.85
CA THR A 50 -19.73 -18.47 2.38
C THR A 50 -19.95 -18.69 3.87
N ILE A 51 -20.28 -17.64 4.62
CA ILE A 51 -20.42 -17.68 6.08
C ILE A 51 -21.89 -17.80 6.55
N ALA A 52 -22.83 -18.07 5.61
CA ALA A 52 -24.24 -18.27 5.86
C ALA A 52 -24.90 -17.12 6.65
N GLU A 53 -25.49 -17.43 7.81
CA GLU A 53 -26.21 -16.45 8.65
C GLU A 53 -25.28 -15.53 9.45
N LYS A 54 -23.98 -15.83 9.54
CA LYS A 54 -22.98 -15.01 10.21
C LYS A 54 -22.71 -13.76 9.39
N LYS A 55 -22.27 -12.70 10.04
CA LYS A 55 -21.94 -11.43 9.36
C LYS A 55 -20.56 -10.93 9.74
N VAL A 56 -19.94 -10.27 8.79
CA VAL A 56 -18.71 -9.51 8.97
C VAL A 56 -18.96 -8.09 8.52
N ASN A 57 -18.61 -7.13 9.36
CA ASN A 57 -18.73 -5.71 9.05
C ASN A 57 -17.43 -5.23 8.38
N PHE A 58 -17.49 -4.87 7.09
CA PHE A 58 -16.37 -4.31 6.36
C PHE A 58 -16.44 -2.78 6.36
N GLN A 59 -15.36 -2.14 6.79
CA GLN A 59 -15.19 -0.68 6.80
C GLN A 59 -13.95 -0.32 5.99
N SER A 60 -13.98 0.79 5.25
CA SER A 60 -12.84 1.17 4.41
C SER A 60 -12.35 2.58 4.73
N GLU A 61 -11.03 2.74 4.79
CA GLU A 61 -10.33 4.01 4.89
C GLU A 61 -9.62 4.33 3.57
N ARG A 62 -9.39 5.59 3.30
CA ARG A 62 -8.80 6.03 2.04
C ARG A 62 -7.29 5.84 1.98
N GLN A 63 -6.63 5.90 3.13
CA GLN A 63 -5.18 5.86 3.24
C GLN A 63 -4.73 4.86 4.32
N LEU A 64 -3.63 4.17 4.07
CA LEU A 64 -3.00 3.28 5.05
C LEU A 64 -2.61 4.01 6.35
N LYS A 65 -2.30 5.32 6.25
CA LYS A 65 -2.00 6.15 7.42
C LYS A 65 -3.20 6.26 8.36
N GLU A 66 -4.41 6.41 7.84
CA GLU A 66 -5.65 6.45 8.62
C GLU A 66 -5.86 5.14 9.40
N LEU A 67 -5.57 4.00 8.76
CA LEU A 67 -5.64 2.68 9.39
C LEU A 67 -4.60 2.50 10.50
N LEU A 68 -3.38 3.01 10.33
CA LEU A 68 -2.37 3.02 11.40
C LEU A 68 -2.81 3.90 12.57
N GLU A 69 -3.33 5.09 12.30
CA GLU A 69 -3.85 6.01 13.31
C GLU A 69 -5.04 5.41 14.09
N LEU A 70 -5.87 4.58 13.44
CA LEU A 70 -6.92 3.84 14.13
C LEU A 70 -6.34 2.85 15.16
N LEU A 71 -5.30 2.09 14.79
CA LEU A 71 -4.61 1.19 15.71
C LEU A 71 -4.04 1.94 16.92
N GLU A 72 -3.40 3.10 16.69
CA GLU A 72 -2.86 3.96 17.75
C GLU A 72 -3.98 4.51 18.66
N LYS A 73 -5.10 4.96 18.10
CA LYS A 73 -6.26 5.45 18.83
C LYS A 73 -6.90 4.35 19.69
N TRP A 74 -7.07 3.13 19.16
CA TRP A 74 -7.65 2.02 19.94
C TRP A 74 -6.77 1.63 21.12
N LEU A 75 -5.46 1.57 20.95
CA LEU A 75 -4.55 1.29 22.06
C LEU A 75 -4.61 2.39 23.13
N LYS A 76 -4.59 3.67 22.73
CA LYS A 76 -4.64 4.81 23.64
C LYS A 76 -5.94 4.88 24.45
N ASN A 77 -7.06 4.49 23.86
CA ASN A 77 -8.39 4.58 24.49
C ASN A 77 -8.70 3.43 25.45
N GLN A 78 -7.82 2.44 25.58
CA GLN A 78 -7.97 1.29 26.45
C GLN A 78 -8.13 1.62 27.96
N GLY A 79 -7.58 2.74 28.42
CA GLY A 79 -7.64 3.16 29.83
C GLY A 79 -8.78 4.11 30.17
N GLN A 80 -9.66 4.47 29.22
CA GLN A 80 -10.80 5.33 29.50
C GLN A 80 -12.08 4.49 29.61
N PRO A 81 -12.76 4.50 30.77
CA PRO A 81 -14.08 3.91 30.87
C PRO A 81 -14.97 4.59 29.83
N THR A 82 -15.61 3.80 28.96
CA THR A 82 -16.67 4.27 28.10
C THR A 82 -17.75 4.87 29.01
N SER A 83 -17.78 6.19 29.14
CA SER A 83 -18.83 6.87 29.86
C SER A 83 -20.14 6.56 29.15
N GLN A 84 -20.98 5.75 29.76
CA GLN A 84 -22.32 5.41 29.28
C GLN A 84 -23.28 6.62 29.23
N PHE A 85 -22.80 7.80 29.61
CA PHE A 85 -23.52 9.07 29.55
C PHE A 85 -22.81 10.05 28.62
N SER A 86 -23.08 9.93 27.33
CA SER A 86 -22.71 10.96 26.38
C SER A 86 -23.98 11.53 25.76
N PHE A 87 -24.33 12.77 26.14
CA PHE A 87 -25.23 13.56 25.32
C PHE A 87 -24.64 13.65 23.90
N PRO A 88 -25.48 13.54 22.84
CA PRO A 88 -25.00 13.69 21.48
C PRO A 88 -24.49 15.12 21.29
N ILE A 89 -23.17 15.30 21.37
CA ILE A 89 -22.52 16.56 21.00
C ILE A 89 -22.36 16.49 19.48
N PRO A 90 -23.05 17.34 18.70
CA PRO A 90 -22.80 17.45 17.26
C PRO A 90 -21.33 17.80 17.06
N PHE A 91 -20.63 17.09 16.15
CA PHE A 91 -19.19 17.23 15.84
C PHE A 91 -18.17 16.48 16.73
N ARG A 92 -18.56 15.61 17.64
CA ARG A 92 -17.60 14.68 18.24
C ARG A 92 -17.37 13.54 17.24
N GLU A 93 -16.15 13.41 16.72
CA GLU A 93 -15.73 12.21 15.97
C GLU A 93 -16.01 10.99 16.85
N GLN A 94 -16.98 10.18 16.45
CA GLN A 94 -17.25 8.91 17.11
C GLN A 94 -16.05 8.01 16.81
N ASN A 95 -15.28 7.63 17.83
CA ASN A 95 -14.24 6.62 17.65
C ASN A 95 -14.93 5.34 17.15
N PRO A 96 -14.59 4.83 15.97
CA PRO A 96 -15.18 3.60 15.48
C PRO A 96 -14.91 2.47 16.45
N ALA A 97 -15.86 1.56 16.59
CA ALA A 97 -15.67 0.34 17.36
C ALA A 97 -14.39 -0.38 16.88
N MET A 98 -13.64 -0.94 17.82
CA MET A 98 -12.37 -1.60 17.51
C MET A 98 -12.57 -2.73 16.49
N GLY A 99 -11.76 -2.71 15.41
CA GLY A 99 -11.74 -3.75 14.41
C GLY A 99 -11.06 -5.03 14.90
N ASN A 100 -11.46 -6.17 14.34
CA ASN A 100 -10.82 -7.47 14.61
C ASN A 100 -9.66 -7.75 13.67
N LEU A 101 -9.65 -7.08 12.50
CA LEU A 101 -8.61 -7.16 11.49
C LEU A 101 -8.48 -5.82 10.78
N VAL A 102 -7.26 -5.44 10.43
CA VAL A 102 -6.96 -4.14 9.78
C VAL A 102 -5.96 -4.36 8.66
N THR A 103 -6.11 -3.65 7.55
CA THR A 103 -5.05 -3.55 6.54
C THR A 103 -3.94 -2.63 7.02
N LEU A 104 -2.69 -3.05 6.85
CA LEU A 104 -1.50 -2.23 7.06
C LEU A 104 -0.54 -2.39 5.87
N GLY A 105 0.30 -1.41 5.59
CA GLY A 105 1.45 -1.60 4.70
C GLY A 105 2.60 -2.28 5.45
N ASP A 106 3.28 -3.20 4.79
CA ASP A 106 4.39 -3.98 5.37
C ASP A 106 5.55 -3.10 5.89
N ALA A 107 5.79 -1.95 5.26
CA ALA A 107 6.79 -0.98 5.73
C ALA A 107 6.50 -0.43 7.15
N TRP A 108 5.24 -0.47 7.60
CA TRP A 108 4.85 -0.03 8.94
C TRP A 108 4.73 -1.16 9.96
N LEU A 109 4.87 -2.41 9.50
CA LEU A 109 4.71 -3.58 10.36
C LEU A 109 5.68 -3.56 11.54
N GLY A 110 6.96 -3.21 11.29
CA GLY A 110 7.97 -3.08 12.35
C GLY A 110 7.57 -2.07 13.43
N LYS A 111 7.11 -0.88 13.04
CA LYS A 111 6.63 0.15 13.95
C LYS A 111 5.38 -0.30 14.72
N ALA A 112 4.44 -0.95 14.04
CA ALA A 112 3.22 -1.43 14.68
C ALA A 112 3.51 -2.50 15.76
N ILE A 113 4.49 -3.38 15.50
CA ILE A 113 4.96 -4.39 16.48
C ILE A 113 5.64 -3.72 17.67
N SER A 114 6.67 -2.89 17.43
CA SER A 114 7.45 -2.25 18.50
C SER A 114 6.61 -1.34 19.38
N ASN A 115 5.56 -0.74 18.85
CA ASN A 115 4.61 0.09 19.60
C ASN A 115 3.49 -0.73 20.27
N GLY A 116 3.48 -2.07 20.14
CA GLY A 116 2.46 -2.94 20.76
C GLY A 116 1.05 -2.74 20.19
N LEU A 117 0.91 -2.26 18.95
CA LEU A 117 -0.39 -1.99 18.33
C LEU A 117 -1.10 -3.26 17.85
N ILE A 118 -0.32 -4.29 17.52
CA ILE A 118 -0.80 -5.53 16.92
C ILE A 118 -0.30 -6.75 17.70
N GLN A 119 -0.91 -7.89 17.46
CA GLN A 119 -0.52 -9.18 18.02
C GLN A 119 -0.22 -10.18 16.90
N PRO A 120 0.61 -11.21 17.14
CA PRO A 120 0.95 -12.19 16.14
C PRO A 120 -0.27 -13.01 15.70
N LEU A 121 -0.20 -13.51 14.46
CA LEU A 121 -1.16 -14.45 13.89
C LEU A 121 -0.72 -15.88 14.21
N ASP A 122 -1.69 -16.72 14.48
CA ASP A 122 -1.48 -18.17 14.60
C ASP A 122 -1.62 -18.81 13.20
N THR A 123 -0.48 -19.11 12.57
CA THR A 123 -0.45 -19.69 11.23
C THR A 123 -0.97 -21.12 11.17
N SER A 124 -1.04 -21.84 12.30
CA SER A 124 -1.65 -23.17 12.35
C SER A 124 -3.15 -23.14 12.02
N GLN A 125 -3.77 -21.98 12.20
CA GLN A 125 -5.17 -21.72 11.87
C GLN A 125 -5.39 -21.20 10.43
N LEU A 126 -4.32 -21.04 9.64
CA LEU A 126 -4.34 -20.47 8.29
C LEU A 126 -3.91 -21.51 7.27
N SER A 127 -4.89 -22.19 6.67
CA SER A 127 -4.70 -23.37 5.80
C SER A 127 -3.87 -23.05 4.55
N ASN A 128 -3.93 -21.83 4.06
CA ASN A 128 -3.25 -21.40 2.83
C ASN A 128 -1.92 -20.66 3.09
N TRP A 129 -1.48 -20.53 4.35
CA TRP A 129 -0.22 -19.86 4.67
C TRP A 129 0.99 -20.45 3.94
N SER A 130 1.09 -21.79 3.89
CA SER A 130 2.20 -22.50 3.25
C SER A 130 2.25 -22.34 1.73
N LYS A 131 1.18 -21.86 1.09
CA LYS A 131 1.13 -21.59 -0.35
C LYS A 131 1.73 -20.26 -0.75
N LEU A 132 1.94 -19.36 0.22
CA LEU A 132 2.58 -18.07 -0.04
C LEU A 132 4.04 -18.28 -0.43
N PRO A 133 4.61 -17.44 -1.34
CA PRO A 133 6.03 -17.51 -1.65
C PRO A 133 6.87 -17.32 -0.37
N PRO A 134 7.97 -18.07 -0.18
CA PRO A 134 8.79 -18.01 1.05
C PRO A 134 9.18 -16.58 1.44
N ARG A 135 9.55 -15.76 0.47
CA ARG A 135 9.96 -14.37 0.69
C ARG A 135 8.86 -13.49 1.33
N TRP A 136 7.57 -13.77 1.04
CA TRP A 136 6.43 -13.09 1.69
C TRP A 136 6.24 -13.59 3.10
N GLN A 137 6.43 -14.88 3.36
CA GLN A 137 6.39 -15.46 4.70
C GLN A 137 7.51 -14.87 5.58
N GLU A 138 8.73 -14.82 5.05
CA GLU A 138 9.91 -14.22 5.73
C GLU A 138 9.67 -12.75 6.09
N ASN A 139 9.11 -11.94 5.16
CA ASN A 139 8.83 -10.53 5.43
C ASN A 139 7.81 -10.32 6.58
N MET A 140 6.93 -11.30 6.82
CA MET A 140 5.95 -11.26 7.90
C MET A 140 6.47 -11.81 9.22
N THR A 141 7.62 -12.52 9.22
CA THR A 141 8.18 -13.21 10.40
C THR A 141 9.17 -12.30 11.10
N ARG A 142 8.83 -11.85 12.32
CA ARG A 142 9.60 -10.82 13.04
C ARG A 142 9.64 -11.08 14.55
N ASN A 143 10.65 -10.51 15.20
CA ASN A 143 10.74 -10.47 16.66
C ASN A 143 9.81 -9.39 17.26
N ALA A 144 9.82 -9.28 18.59
CA ALA A 144 9.00 -8.32 19.32
C ALA A 144 9.43 -6.85 19.12
N GLN A 145 10.61 -6.60 18.56
CA GLN A 145 11.11 -5.27 18.18
C GLN A 145 10.74 -4.92 16.74
N GLY A 146 10.05 -5.83 16.02
CA GLY A 146 9.63 -5.64 14.64
C GLY A 146 10.72 -5.87 13.59
N GLN A 147 11.90 -6.38 14.00
CA GLN A 147 12.98 -6.74 13.08
C GLN A 147 12.72 -8.14 12.50
N LEU A 148 13.19 -8.37 11.27
CA LEU A 148 13.12 -9.70 10.65
C LEU A 148 13.88 -10.73 11.51
N GLU A 149 13.26 -11.88 11.74
CA GLU A 149 13.85 -12.96 12.51
C GLU A 149 13.26 -14.31 12.07
N THR A 150 14.11 -15.24 11.64
CA THR A 150 13.69 -16.53 11.07
C THR A 150 12.81 -17.34 12.02
N GLU A 151 13.15 -17.37 13.31
CA GLU A 151 12.39 -18.06 14.38
C GLU A 151 11.39 -17.12 15.07
N GLY A 152 11.09 -15.98 14.44
CA GLY A 152 10.16 -14.99 14.96
C GLY A 152 8.70 -15.44 14.86
N LYS A 153 7.81 -14.56 15.28
CA LYS A 153 6.36 -14.75 15.12
C LYS A 153 5.88 -14.13 13.81
N VAL A 154 4.80 -14.67 13.25
CA VAL A 154 4.14 -14.09 12.08
C VAL A 154 3.21 -12.96 12.53
N TRP A 155 3.37 -11.76 11.98
CA TRP A 155 2.63 -10.56 12.42
C TRP A 155 1.67 -10.00 11.38
N GLY A 156 1.69 -10.53 10.17
CA GLY A 156 0.79 -10.09 9.11
C GLY A 156 0.48 -11.19 8.11
N ALA A 157 -0.62 -11.04 7.39
CA ALA A 157 -1.06 -11.93 6.34
C ALA A 157 -1.11 -11.14 5.01
N PRO A 158 -0.11 -11.29 4.12
CA PRO A 158 -0.02 -10.52 2.88
C PRO A 158 -1.08 -10.98 1.89
N TYR A 159 -1.83 -10.03 1.34
CA TYR A 159 -2.90 -10.34 0.38
C TYR A 159 -2.76 -9.62 -0.95
N ARG A 160 -2.00 -8.50 -0.98
CA ARG A 160 -1.74 -7.71 -2.18
C ARG A 160 -0.34 -7.13 -2.13
N TRP A 161 0.32 -7.04 -3.28
CA TRP A 161 1.65 -6.46 -3.41
C TRP A 161 1.81 -5.71 -4.72
N GLY A 162 2.85 -4.92 -4.79
CA GLY A 162 3.30 -4.24 -5.99
C GLY A 162 4.73 -3.72 -5.82
N MET A 163 5.10 -2.78 -6.68
CA MET A 163 6.46 -2.27 -6.81
C MET A 163 6.45 -0.75 -6.95
N THR A 164 7.56 -0.12 -6.63
CA THR A 164 7.85 1.23 -7.12
C THR A 164 8.39 1.11 -8.54
N VAL A 165 7.80 1.86 -9.47
CA VAL A 165 8.08 1.75 -10.91
C VAL A 165 8.33 3.13 -11.54
N ILE A 166 8.91 3.11 -12.73
CA ILE A 166 9.06 4.29 -13.59
C ILE A 166 7.84 4.38 -14.51
N ALA A 167 7.21 5.55 -14.57
CA ALA A 167 6.23 5.90 -15.59
C ALA A 167 6.79 7.01 -16.47
N TYR A 168 6.61 6.92 -17.80
CA TYR A 168 7.06 7.98 -18.71
C TYR A 168 6.07 8.26 -19.81
N ASN A 169 6.06 9.50 -20.30
CA ASN A 169 5.25 9.92 -21.42
C ASN A 169 5.99 9.64 -22.73
N GLU A 170 5.63 8.57 -23.42
CA GLU A 170 6.27 8.09 -24.64
C GLU A 170 6.43 9.16 -25.72
N LYS A 171 5.46 10.08 -25.85
CA LYS A 171 5.53 11.19 -26.83
C LYS A 171 6.69 12.15 -26.55
N LYS A 172 7.07 12.35 -25.28
CA LYS A 172 8.20 13.19 -24.89
C LYS A 172 9.54 12.54 -25.19
N PHE A 173 9.56 11.23 -25.32
CA PHE A 173 10.76 10.46 -25.65
C PHE A 173 10.88 10.16 -27.15
N ALA A 174 9.87 10.46 -27.96
CA ALA A 174 9.89 10.15 -29.39
C ALA A 174 11.10 10.75 -30.14
N GLN A 175 11.64 11.87 -29.65
CA GLN A 175 12.80 12.55 -30.19
C GLN A 175 14.15 11.90 -29.86
N PHE A 176 14.18 10.93 -28.93
CA PHE A 176 15.41 10.25 -28.50
C PHE A 176 15.47 8.84 -29.06
N ASP A 177 16.66 8.31 -29.20
CA ASP A 177 16.96 6.92 -29.60
C ASP A 177 16.88 5.92 -28.44
N TRP A 178 16.55 6.40 -27.23
CA TRP A 178 16.46 5.61 -26.02
C TRP A 178 15.09 5.76 -25.32
N ARG A 179 14.81 4.80 -24.44
CA ARG A 179 13.64 4.79 -23.55
C ARG A 179 14.11 4.39 -22.14
N PRO A 180 13.44 4.86 -21.07
CA PRO A 180 13.75 4.42 -19.70
C PRO A 180 13.65 2.91 -19.56
N GLN A 181 14.66 2.29 -18.93
CA GLN A 181 14.72 0.86 -18.68
C GLN A 181 15.19 0.54 -17.26
N ASP A 182 15.91 1.47 -16.64
CA ASP A 182 16.49 1.26 -15.31
C ASP A 182 16.68 2.59 -14.57
N TRP A 183 17.02 2.51 -13.29
CA TRP A 183 17.22 3.68 -12.43
C TRP A 183 18.28 4.63 -12.96
N SER A 184 19.36 4.12 -13.57
CA SER A 184 20.42 4.94 -14.15
C SER A 184 19.93 5.96 -15.18
N ASP A 185 18.83 5.68 -15.85
CA ASP A 185 18.26 6.57 -16.87
C ASP A 185 17.73 7.88 -16.29
N LEU A 186 17.41 7.92 -14.98
CA LEU A 186 16.96 9.13 -14.32
C LEU A 186 18.01 10.25 -14.25
N TRP A 187 19.30 9.91 -14.42
CA TRP A 187 20.42 10.85 -14.40
C TRP A 187 20.78 11.45 -15.75
N ARG A 188 20.05 11.09 -16.80
CA ARG A 188 20.32 11.62 -18.14
C ARG A 188 20.05 13.13 -18.20
N PRO A 189 20.95 13.93 -18.79
CA PRO A 189 20.85 15.39 -18.81
C PRO A 189 19.58 15.92 -19.50
N GLU A 190 19.02 15.16 -20.43
CA GLU A 190 17.77 15.48 -21.12
C GLU A 190 16.56 15.55 -20.16
N LEU A 191 16.66 14.94 -18.99
CA LEU A 191 15.63 14.91 -17.97
C LEU A 191 15.73 16.05 -16.93
N THR A 192 16.64 17.01 -17.12
CA THR A 192 16.80 18.15 -16.21
C THR A 192 15.47 18.87 -15.96
N SER A 193 15.02 18.92 -14.70
CA SER A 193 13.72 19.45 -14.26
C SER A 193 12.51 18.82 -14.99
N LYS A 194 12.59 17.54 -15.37
CA LYS A 194 11.51 16.80 -16.06
C LYS A 194 10.99 15.60 -15.31
N ILE A 195 11.47 15.35 -14.10
CA ILE A 195 11.08 14.19 -13.28
C ILE A 195 10.21 14.64 -12.10
N ALA A 196 9.15 13.88 -11.82
CA ALA A 196 8.43 13.91 -10.56
C ALA A 196 8.78 12.64 -9.75
N LEU A 197 9.13 12.80 -8.49
CA LEU A 197 9.37 11.68 -7.58
C LEU A 197 8.35 11.68 -6.44
N ILE A 198 8.05 10.49 -5.91
CA ILE A 198 7.33 10.40 -4.65
C ILE A 198 8.12 11.05 -3.52
N ASP A 199 7.42 11.73 -2.61
CA ASP A 199 8.03 12.40 -1.44
C ASP A 199 8.25 11.37 -0.33
N ASN A 200 9.23 10.49 -0.56
CA ASN A 200 9.58 9.39 0.33
C ASN A 200 11.10 9.16 0.32
N ARG A 201 11.76 9.46 1.44
CA ARG A 201 13.23 9.34 1.55
C ARG A 201 13.76 7.92 1.31
N ARG A 202 13.00 6.89 1.78
CA ARG A 202 13.40 5.48 1.60
C ARG A 202 13.42 5.08 0.13
N GLU A 203 12.46 5.58 -0.64
CA GLU A 203 12.36 5.32 -2.06
C GLU A 203 13.45 6.04 -2.85
N VAL A 204 13.62 7.35 -2.61
CA VAL A 204 14.59 8.17 -3.38
C VAL A 204 16.03 7.78 -3.09
N ILE A 205 16.39 7.54 -1.83
CA ILE A 205 17.72 7.05 -1.45
C ILE A 205 17.89 5.61 -1.94
N GLY A 206 16.86 4.76 -1.81
CA GLY A 206 16.88 3.37 -2.20
C GLY A 206 17.08 3.16 -3.71
N LEU A 207 16.37 3.91 -4.58
CA LEU A 207 16.60 3.83 -6.03
C LEU A 207 18.00 4.30 -6.43
N THR A 208 18.59 5.25 -5.67
CA THR A 208 19.98 5.68 -5.88
C THR A 208 20.96 4.61 -5.45
N LEU A 209 20.69 3.92 -4.34
CA LEU A 209 21.46 2.75 -3.93
C LEU A 209 21.42 1.64 -5.00
N LYS A 210 20.23 1.34 -5.56
CA LYS A 210 20.10 0.37 -6.66
C LYS A 210 20.92 0.75 -7.89
N LYS A 211 20.87 2.02 -8.30
CA LYS A 211 21.71 2.52 -9.38
C LYS A 211 23.21 2.29 -9.12
N LEU A 212 23.63 2.36 -7.85
CA LEU A 212 25.01 2.14 -7.44
C LEU A 212 25.34 0.65 -7.19
N GLY A 213 24.38 -0.26 -7.41
CA GLY A 213 24.56 -1.72 -7.24
C GLY A 213 24.31 -2.24 -5.82
N TYR A 214 23.73 -1.43 -4.94
CA TYR A 214 23.40 -1.82 -3.56
C TYR A 214 21.92 -2.19 -3.40
N SER A 215 21.58 -2.88 -2.31
CA SER A 215 20.21 -3.13 -1.91
C SER A 215 19.55 -1.85 -1.36
N TYR A 216 18.20 -1.73 -1.48
CA TYR A 216 17.42 -0.73 -0.75
C TYR A 216 17.61 -0.79 0.78
N ASN A 217 18.04 -1.94 1.29
CA ASN A 217 18.25 -2.19 2.71
C ASN A 217 19.70 -2.06 3.15
N TYR A 218 20.57 -1.53 2.29
CA TYR A 218 21.96 -1.29 2.68
C TYR A 218 22.01 -0.24 3.80
N SER A 219 22.61 -0.60 4.93
CA SER A 219 22.48 0.14 6.19
C SER A 219 23.62 1.12 6.47
N ASP A 220 24.81 0.88 5.90
CA ASP A 220 25.97 1.76 6.11
C ASP A 220 26.14 2.73 4.95
N LEU A 221 25.34 3.80 4.96
CA LEU A 221 25.31 4.76 3.85
C LEU A 221 26.63 5.51 3.67
N LYS A 222 27.46 5.60 4.72
CA LYS A 222 28.76 6.28 4.68
C LYS A 222 29.79 5.52 3.83
N GLN A 223 29.64 4.20 3.74
CA GLN A 223 30.51 3.37 2.90
C GLN A 223 30.09 3.35 1.43
N VAL A 224 28.94 3.91 1.08
CA VAL A 224 28.51 3.96 -0.32
C VAL A 224 29.17 5.14 -1.03
N THR A 225 30.26 4.84 -1.71
CA THR A 225 31.03 5.85 -2.46
C THR A 225 30.14 6.56 -3.48
N GLY A 226 30.13 7.90 -3.43
CA GLY A 226 29.39 8.73 -4.37
C GLY A 226 27.88 8.83 -4.12
N LEU A 227 27.31 8.19 -3.08
CA LEU A 227 25.87 8.25 -2.82
C LEU A 227 25.35 9.69 -2.75
N LYS A 228 26.00 10.53 -1.96
CA LYS A 228 25.62 11.93 -1.80
C LYS A 228 25.67 12.69 -3.13
N ASP A 229 26.75 12.53 -3.90
CA ASP A 229 26.90 13.19 -5.20
C ASP A 229 25.84 12.74 -6.20
N GLN A 230 25.50 11.43 -6.20
CA GLN A 230 24.44 10.90 -7.04
C GLN A 230 23.06 11.42 -6.65
N LEU A 231 22.78 11.58 -5.38
CA LEU A 231 21.54 12.17 -4.91
C LEU A 231 21.41 13.64 -5.32
N PHE A 232 22.50 14.44 -5.20
CA PHE A 232 22.51 15.83 -5.69
C PHE A 232 22.41 15.92 -7.22
N ALA A 233 23.02 14.97 -7.94
CA ALA A 233 22.87 14.91 -9.38
C ALA A 233 21.42 14.54 -9.80
N LEU A 234 20.76 13.63 -9.09
CA LEU A 234 19.36 13.31 -9.30
C LEU A 234 18.47 14.53 -9.03
N GLN A 235 18.75 15.28 -7.96
CA GLN A 235 17.99 16.47 -7.60
C GLN A 235 17.88 17.48 -8.76
N LYS A 236 18.90 17.62 -9.59
CA LYS A 236 18.88 18.49 -10.79
C LYS A 236 17.87 18.02 -11.84
N GLN A 237 17.53 16.75 -11.86
CA GLN A 237 16.55 16.17 -12.78
C GLN A 237 15.11 16.34 -12.26
N VAL A 238 14.96 16.48 -10.94
CA VAL A 238 13.65 16.52 -10.29
C VAL A 238 13.04 17.94 -10.39
N ARG A 239 11.81 17.99 -10.88
CA ARG A 239 11.00 19.20 -10.88
C ARG A 239 10.30 19.42 -9.55
N PHE A 240 9.76 18.34 -8.94
CA PHE A 240 9.11 18.38 -7.64
C PHE A 240 8.98 16.98 -7.04
N TYR A 241 8.70 16.93 -5.74
CA TYR A 241 8.36 15.74 -4.98
C TYR A 241 6.90 15.80 -4.51
N SER A 242 6.16 14.72 -4.71
CA SER A 242 4.80 14.58 -4.18
C SER A 242 4.39 13.11 -4.18
N SER A 243 3.85 12.62 -3.05
CA SER A 243 3.27 11.28 -2.98
C SER A 243 1.77 11.23 -3.35
N GLN A 244 1.16 12.39 -3.65
CA GLN A 244 -0.26 12.49 -4.00
C GLN A 244 -0.50 12.98 -5.44
N HIS A 245 0.36 13.86 -5.94
CA HIS A 245 0.10 14.60 -7.19
C HIS A 245 1.16 14.37 -8.28
N TYR A 246 1.98 13.34 -8.20
CA TYR A 246 3.09 13.09 -9.12
C TYR A 246 2.66 12.62 -10.52
N LEU A 247 1.43 12.12 -10.70
CA LEU A 247 0.94 11.59 -11.98
C LEU A 247 0.24 12.62 -12.86
N GLN A 248 -0.46 13.58 -12.29
CA GLN A 248 -1.17 14.57 -13.09
C GLN A 248 -0.25 15.39 -14.01
N PRO A 249 0.90 15.91 -13.55
CA PRO A 249 1.86 16.59 -14.43
C PRO A 249 2.47 15.69 -15.50
N LEU A 250 2.61 14.38 -15.24
CA LEU A 250 3.04 13.42 -16.27
C LEU A 250 1.99 13.27 -17.37
N ILE A 251 0.71 13.17 -17.01
CA ILE A 251 -0.41 13.08 -17.97
C ILE A 251 -0.49 14.34 -18.81
N LEU A 252 -0.32 15.52 -18.22
CA LEU A 252 -0.34 16.81 -18.91
C LEU A 252 0.92 17.02 -19.76
N GLY A 253 2.04 16.40 -19.41
CA GLY A 253 3.33 16.51 -20.11
C GLY A 253 4.21 17.63 -19.57
N ASP A 254 3.93 18.14 -18.37
CA ASP A 254 4.75 19.12 -17.64
C ASP A 254 6.02 18.47 -17.10
N VAL A 255 5.93 17.20 -16.70
CA VAL A 255 7.05 16.31 -16.49
C VAL A 255 7.02 15.20 -17.53
N TRP A 256 8.18 14.59 -17.79
CA TRP A 256 8.32 13.56 -18.81
C TRP A 256 8.37 12.16 -18.21
N LEU A 257 8.79 12.09 -16.96
CA LEU A 257 8.95 10.86 -16.21
C LEU A 257 8.48 11.08 -14.77
N SER A 258 7.87 10.04 -14.19
CA SER A 258 7.51 9.99 -12.78
C SER A 258 7.94 8.66 -12.18
N VAL A 259 8.33 8.66 -10.91
CA VAL A 259 8.56 7.46 -10.12
C VAL A 259 7.50 7.37 -9.05
N GLY A 260 6.89 6.21 -8.91
CA GLY A 260 5.83 6.01 -7.92
C GLY A 260 5.36 4.56 -7.82
N TRP A 261 4.32 4.37 -7.03
CA TRP A 261 3.78 3.04 -6.77
C TRP A 261 2.97 2.50 -7.94
N SER A 262 3.14 1.22 -8.23
CA SER A 262 2.48 0.54 -9.35
C SER A 262 0.96 0.59 -9.28
N ASN A 263 0.36 0.52 -8.09
CA ASN A 263 -1.09 0.61 -7.91
C ASN A 263 -1.69 1.95 -8.35
N ASP A 264 -0.91 3.04 -8.32
CA ASP A 264 -1.34 4.34 -8.81
C ASP A 264 -1.04 4.51 -10.30
N ILE A 265 0.09 3.96 -10.76
CA ILE A 265 0.61 4.14 -12.13
C ILE A 265 -0.11 3.24 -13.14
N LEU A 266 -0.37 1.97 -12.82
CA LEU A 266 -0.98 1.04 -13.76
C LEU A 266 -2.34 1.52 -14.29
N PRO A 267 -3.30 2.00 -13.46
CA PRO A 267 -4.57 2.53 -13.96
C PRO A 267 -4.39 3.76 -14.89
N VAL A 268 -3.36 4.56 -14.65
CA VAL A 268 -3.04 5.70 -15.50
C VAL A 268 -2.49 5.23 -16.85
N SER A 269 -1.62 4.23 -16.86
CA SER A 269 -1.10 3.62 -18.07
C SER A 269 -2.20 2.98 -18.91
N ASP A 270 -3.13 2.27 -18.28
CA ASP A 270 -4.28 1.65 -18.96
C ASP A 270 -5.20 2.70 -19.59
N ARG A 271 -5.40 3.82 -18.91
CA ARG A 271 -6.27 4.91 -19.38
C ARG A 271 -5.62 5.79 -20.44
N TYR A 272 -4.32 5.99 -20.36
CA TYR A 272 -3.58 6.92 -21.23
C TYR A 272 -2.47 6.20 -21.99
N ASN A 273 -2.73 5.74 -23.22
CA ASN A 273 -1.81 4.96 -24.06
C ASN A 273 -0.42 5.57 -24.23
N LYS A 274 -0.27 6.90 -24.03
CA LYS A 274 1.02 7.60 -24.09
C LYS A 274 1.87 7.41 -22.82
N ILE A 275 1.30 6.90 -21.73
CA ILE A 275 2.02 6.63 -20.50
C ILE A 275 2.46 5.17 -20.51
N LYS A 276 3.75 4.95 -20.40
CA LYS A 276 4.37 3.61 -20.35
C LYS A 276 4.95 3.36 -18.98
N VAL A 277 4.93 2.10 -18.57
CA VAL A 277 5.42 1.63 -17.27
C VAL A 277 6.67 0.79 -17.48
N VAL A 278 7.65 0.98 -16.61
CA VAL A 278 8.91 0.22 -16.59
C VAL A 278 9.19 -0.25 -15.19
N VAL A 279 9.37 -1.55 -15.02
CA VAL A 279 9.99 -2.13 -13.84
C VAL A 279 11.51 -2.08 -14.06
N PRO A 280 12.29 -1.37 -13.22
CA PRO A 280 13.72 -1.22 -13.40
C PRO A 280 14.46 -2.56 -13.39
N LYS A 281 15.37 -2.76 -14.33
CA LYS A 281 16.11 -4.04 -14.52
C LYS A 281 17.00 -4.40 -13.33
N SER A 282 17.51 -3.40 -12.62
CA SER A 282 18.32 -3.59 -11.40
C SER A 282 17.50 -3.97 -10.17
N GLY A 283 16.17 -4.04 -10.28
CA GLY A 283 15.24 -4.24 -9.20
C GLY A 283 14.80 -2.92 -8.54
N THR A 284 13.81 -3.00 -7.65
CA THR A 284 13.17 -1.86 -7.02
C THR A 284 12.71 -2.20 -5.60
N SER A 285 11.98 -1.30 -4.94
CA SER A 285 11.25 -1.62 -3.72
C SER A 285 9.98 -2.41 -4.03
N LEU A 286 9.72 -3.42 -3.19
CA LEU A 286 8.44 -4.12 -3.08
C LEU A 286 7.65 -3.52 -1.92
N TRP A 287 6.35 -3.46 -2.07
CA TRP A 287 5.42 -3.15 -1.00
C TRP A 287 4.35 -4.25 -0.93
N SER A 288 3.80 -4.46 0.26
CA SER A 288 2.69 -5.39 0.47
C SER A 288 1.65 -4.81 1.41
N ASP A 289 0.37 -4.94 1.04
CA ASP A 289 -0.73 -4.75 1.97
C ASP A 289 -0.97 -6.06 2.71
N VAL A 290 -1.04 -5.97 4.02
CA VAL A 290 -1.13 -7.11 4.92
C VAL A 290 -2.29 -6.96 5.89
N TRP A 291 -2.95 -8.05 6.20
CA TRP A 291 -3.90 -8.12 7.30
C TRP A 291 -3.13 -8.22 8.62
N VAL A 292 -3.43 -7.34 9.57
CA VAL A 292 -2.87 -7.38 10.92
C VAL A 292 -3.98 -7.46 11.96
N LYS A 293 -3.70 -8.14 13.07
CA LYS A 293 -4.63 -8.30 14.17
C LYS A 293 -4.32 -7.28 15.26
N PRO A 294 -5.25 -6.36 15.61
CA PRO A 294 -5.04 -5.41 16.70
C PRO A 294 -4.80 -6.12 18.05
N VAL A 295 -3.96 -5.55 18.91
CA VAL A 295 -3.49 -6.19 20.15
C VAL A 295 -4.60 -6.60 21.11
N LEU A 296 -5.72 -5.86 21.12
CA LEU A 296 -6.81 -6.05 22.09
C LEU A 296 -7.91 -6.99 21.62
N THR A 297 -7.79 -7.56 20.41
CA THR A 297 -8.82 -8.41 19.85
C THR A 297 -8.68 -9.86 20.31
N THR A 298 -9.81 -10.49 20.57
CA THR A 298 -9.88 -11.93 20.85
C THR A 298 -9.84 -12.73 19.54
N PRO A 299 -9.45 -14.01 19.59
CA PRO A 299 -9.56 -14.90 18.43
C PRO A 299 -10.99 -14.94 17.87
N ASN A 300 -11.10 -14.89 16.55
CA ASN A 300 -12.38 -14.98 15.85
C ASN A 300 -12.20 -15.79 14.56
N SER A 301 -12.93 -16.88 14.44
CA SER A 301 -12.80 -17.80 13.31
C SER A 301 -13.19 -17.19 11.96
N LEU A 302 -14.10 -16.20 11.94
CA LEU A 302 -14.49 -15.53 10.69
C LEU A 302 -13.35 -14.65 10.16
N VAL A 303 -12.50 -14.09 11.04
CA VAL A 303 -11.30 -13.34 10.64
C VAL A 303 -10.29 -14.27 9.97
N GLN A 304 -10.06 -15.45 10.53
CA GLN A 304 -9.17 -16.45 9.94
C GLN A 304 -9.72 -16.97 8.60
N GLN A 305 -11.02 -17.26 8.52
CA GLN A 305 -11.69 -17.64 7.28
C GLN A 305 -11.57 -16.54 6.20
N TRP A 306 -11.65 -15.25 6.57
CA TRP A 306 -11.45 -14.15 5.64
C TRP A 306 -10.03 -14.13 5.06
N ILE A 307 -9.01 -14.29 5.92
CA ILE A 307 -7.61 -14.34 5.48
C ILE A 307 -7.42 -15.50 4.49
N ASP A 308 -7.85 -16.72 4.86
CA ASP A 308 -7.76 -17.90 4.00
C ASP A 308 -8.57 -17.76 2.71
N PHE A 309 -9.72 -17.08 2.77
CA PHE A 309 -10.54 -16.81 1.60
C PHE A 309 -9.83 -15.88 0.60
N CYS A 310 -9.11 -14.85 1.09
CA CYS A 310 -8.28 -14.00 0.24
C CYS A 310 -7.15 -14.77 -0.46
N TRP A 311 -6.70 -15.88 0.12
CA TRP A 311 -5.66 -16.75 -0.42
C TRP A 311 -6.21 -17.96 -1.21
N GLN A 312 -7.47 -17.98 -1.57
CA GLN A 312 -7.96 -18.93 -2.54
C GLN A 312 -7.62 -18.48 -3.97
N PRO A 313 -7.32 -19.36 -4.92
CA PRO A 313 -6.95 -19.00 -6.30
C PRO A 313 -7.93 -18.04 -6.96
N GLU A 314 -9.23 -18.29 -6.83
CA GLU A 314 -10.26 -17.42 -7.40
C GLU A 314 -10.25 -16.01 -6.78
N SER A 315 -10.05 -15.91 -5.47
CA SER A 315 -9.94 -14.64 -4.75
C SER A 315 -8.65 -13.91 -5.11
N ALA A 316 -7.54 -14.62 -5.19
CA ALA A 316 -6.23 -14.12 -5.60
C ALA A 316 -6.29 -13.51 -7.01
N ASN A 317 -6.95 -14.20 -7.94
CA ASN A 317 -7.19 -13.71 -9.30
C ASN A 317 -8.06 -12.44 -9.29
N LYS A 318 -9.16 -12.41 -8.52
CA LYS A 318 -10.01 -11.22 -8.42
C LYS A 318 -9.25 -10.02 -7.81
N ILE A 319 -8.47 -10.21 -6.74
CA ILE A 319 -7.61 -9.16 -6.18
C ILE A 319 -6.67 -8.64 -7.26
N SER A 320 -5.97 -9.52 -7.96
CA SER A 320 -4.97 -9.16 -8.96
C SER A 320 -5.55 -8.45 -10.18
N LEU A 321 -6.77 -8.78 -10.60
CA LEU A 321 -7.44 -8.17 -11.75
C LEU A 321 -8.04 -6.78 -11.44
N PHE A 322 -8.55 -6.58 -10.21
CA PHE A 322 -9.42 -5.45 -9.93
C PHE A 322 -8.87 -4.43 -8.93
N THR A 323 -7.63 -4.61 -8.42
CA THR A 323 -7.07 -3.70 -7.41
C THR A 323 -5.77 -3.01 -7.81
N SER A 324 -5.31 -3.20 -9.04
CA SER A 324 -4.02 -2.67 -9.54
C SER A 324 -2.80 -3.11 -8.71
N GLY A 325 -2.95 -4.15 -7.90
CA GLY A 325 -1.90 -4.87 -7.18
C GLY A 325 -2.09 -6.36 -7.42
N LEU A 326 -1.09 -7.16 -7.13
CA LEU A 326 -1.12 -8.61 -7.34
C LEU A 326 -1.27 -9.36 -6.01
N SER A 327 -2.01 -10.46 -5.99
CA SER A 327 -1.93 -11.40 -4.88
C SER A 327 -0.56 -12.10 -4.88
N PRO A 328 0.07 -12.32 -3.70
CA PRO A 328 1.31 -13.07 -3.64
C PRO A 328 1.21 -14.48 -4.22
N LEU A 329 0.03 -15.11 -4.14
CA LEU A 329 -0.20 -16.46 -4.67
C LEU A 329 0.01 -16.59 -6.17
N ILE A 330 -0.18 -15.51 -6.93
CA ILE A 330 0.08 -15.53 -8.39
C ILE A 330 1.52 -15.97 -8.71
N LEU A 331 2.46 -15.75 -7.80
CA LEU A 331 3.87 -16.13 -8.01
C LEU A 331 4.14 -17.63 -7.77
N THR A 332 3.21 -18.37 -7.16
CA THR A 332 3.30 -19.80 -6.86
C THR A 332 2.30 -20.65 -7.65
N GLU A 333 1.36 -20.00 -8.33
CA GLU A 333 0.39 -20.70 -9.19
C GLU A 333 1.02 -21.19 -10.50
N ASN A 334 0.43 -22.24 -11.07
CA ASN A 334 0.79 -22.68 -12.42
C ASN A 334 0.44 -21.57 -13.43
N PRO A 335 1.40 -21.10 -14.26
CA PRO A 335 1.17 -20.04 -15.23
C PRO A 335 -0.02 -20.27 -16.16
N ASP A 336 -0.34 -21.53 -16.48
CA ASP A 336 -1.47 -21.87 -17.35
C ASP A 336 -2.84 -21.66 -16.69
N GLN A 337 -2.88 -21.59 -15.36
CA GLN A 337 -4.09 -21.32 -14.58
C GLN A 337 -4.28 -19.82 -14.28
N ILE A 338 -3.26 -19.00 -14.54
CA ILE A 338 -3.32 -17.55 -14.33
C ILE A 338 -4.00 -16.91 -15.56
N PRO A 339 -5.05 -16.07 -15.35
CA PRO A 339 -5.69 -15.32 -16.44
C PRO A 339 -4.69 -14.51 -17.27
N PRO A 340 -4.87 -14.43 -18.62
CA PRO A 340 -3.96 -13.71 -19.50
C PRO A 340 -3.70 -12.25 -19.07
N ASP A 341 -4.73 -11.56 -18.59
CA ASP A 341 -4.62 -10.16 -18.13
C ASP A 341 -3.68 -10.02 -16.94
N ILE A 342 -3.64 -11.01 -16.05
CA ILE A 342 -2.68 -11.03 -14.93
C ILE A 342 -1.28 -11.39 -15.45
N ARG A 343 -1.15 -12.41 -16.33
CA ARG A 343 0.15 -12.81 -16.89
C ARG A 343 0.86 -11.68 -17.64
N ASN A 344 0.08 -10.82 -18.29
CA ASN A 344 0.57 -9.67 -19.05
C ASN A 344 0.80 -8.42 -18.17
N ASN A 345 0.61 -8.52 -16.85
CA ASN A 345 0.86 -7.40 -15.94
C ASN A 345 2.33 -6.99 -16.01
N PRO A 346 2.67 -5.70 -16.20
CA PRO A 346 4.06 -5.23 -16.28
C PRO A 346 4.96 -5.68 -15.13
N LEU A 347 4.39 -5.92 -13.94
CA LEU A 347 5.13 -6.38 -12.76
C LEU A 347 5.63 -7.83 -12.89
N LEU A 348 5.01 -8.64 -13.75
CA LEU A 348 5.34 -10.05 -13.96
C LEU A 348 6.17 -10.31 -15.20
N VAL A 349 6.25 -9.34 -16.13
CA VAL A 349 6.96 -9.50 -17.42
C VAL A 349 8.46 -9.74 -17.23
N ASN A 350 9.06 -9.23 -16.16
CA ASN A 350 10.48 -9.42 -15.86
C ASN A 350 10.68 -10.07 -14.47
N PRO A 351 10.62 -11.42 -14.37
CA PRO A 351 10.81 -12.11 -13.10
C PRO A 351 12.15 -11.84 -12.42
N GLU A 352 13.22 -11.59 -13.21
CA GLU A 352 14.53 -11.26 -12.67
C GLU A 352 14.57 -9.90 -11.97
N ALA A 353 13.80 -8.93 -12.45
CA ALA A 353 13.65 -7.66 -11.74
C ALA A 353 12.94 -7.86 -10.39
N VAL A 354 11.89 -8.72 -10.34
CA VAL A 354 11.21 -9.08 -9.08
C VAL A 354 12.18 -9.72 -8.10
N LYS A 355 13.02 -10.67 -8.54
CA LYS A 355 14.03 -11.32 -7.69
C LYS A 355 15.05 -10.33 -7.13
N LYS A 356 15.46 -9.33 -7.92
CA LYS A 356 16.43 -8.28 -7.52
C LYS A 356 15.79 -7.16 -6.67
N SER A 357 14.49 -7.14 -6.54
CA SER A 357 13.77 -6.11 -5.77
C SER A 357 13.77 -6.45 -4.28
N ASP A 358 13.60 -5.46 -3.42
CA ASP A 358 13.70 -5.59 -1.97
C ASP A 358 12.40 -5.15 -1.28
N PHE A 359 11.89 -5.92 -0.31
CA PHE A 359 10.99 -5.36 0.70
C PHE A 359 11.77 -4.36 1.56
N LEU A 360 11.12 -3.27 1.99
CA LEU A 360 11.78 -2.26 2.81
C LEU A 360 11.82 -2.73 4.28
N ASN A 361 13.00 -3.18 4.71
CA ASN A 361 13.22 -3.61 6.09
C ASN A 361 13.21 -2.39 7.04
N PRO A 362 12.84 -2.59 8.31
CA PRO A 362 13.02 -1.58 9.35
C PRO A 362 14.50 -1.17 9.43
N LEU A 363 14.74 0.13 9.52
CA LEU A 363 16.09 0.67 9.72
C LEU A 363 16.44 0.69 11.22
N SER A 364 17.73 0.63 11.52
CA SER A 364 18.20 0.97 12.86
C SER A 364 17.99 2.47 13.13
N PRO A 365 17.86 2.92 14.38
CA PRO A 365 17.74 4.35 14.69
C PRO A 365 18.89 5.21 14.13
N ALA A 366 20.11 4.66 14.11
CA ALA A 366 21.27 5.35 13.54
C ALA A 366 21.14 5.50 12.01
N THR A 367 20.77 4.44 11.31
CA THR A 367 20.55 4.47 9.86
C THR A 367 19.37 5.40 9.49
N GLU A 368 18.29 5.37 10.28
CA GLU A 368 17.14 6.26 10.09
C GLU A 368 17.56 7.74 10.17
N GLN A 369 18.42 8.09 11.12
CA GLN A 369 18.99 9.43 11.24
C GLN A 369 19.86 9.80 10.03
N GLU A 370 20.66 8.89 9.50
CA GLU A 370 21.44 9.13 8.28
C GLU A 370 20.55 9.38 7.06
N TYR A 371 19.48 8.59 6.89
CA TYR A 371 18.48 8.82 5.84
C TYR A 371 17.84 10.20 5.97
N GLU A 372 17.48 10.61 7.18
CA GLU A 372 16.89 11.93 7.44
C GLU A 372 17.85 13.07 7.10
N GLN A 373 19.11 12.97 7.54
CA GLN A 373 20.13 13.99 7.26
C GLN A 373 20.40 14.13 5.75
N LEU A 374 20.53 13.02 5.03
CA LEU A 374 20.70 13.03 3.58
C LEU A 374 19.47 13.64 2.89
N TRP A 375 18.28 13.26 3.32
CA TRP A 375 17.04 13.77 2.76
C TRP A 375 16.90 15.28 2.93
N GLN A 376 17.17 15.80 4.13
CA GLN A 376 17.18 17.23 4.42
C GLN A 376 18.21 17.98 3.57
N ALA A 377 19.42 17.44 3.44
CA ALA A 377 20.47 18.05 2.63
C ALA A 377 20.06 18.16 1.15
N ILE A 378 19.43 17.14 0.58
CA ILE A 378 18.94 17.16 -0.80
C ILE A 378 17.84 18.20 -0.97
N ARG A 379 16.87 18.24 -0.04
CA ARG A 379 15.72 19.15 -0.11
C ARG A 379 16.08 20.63 0.08
N GLN A 380 17.19 20.93 0.74
CA GLN A 380 17.72 22.29 0.94
C GLN A 380 18.60 22.78 -0.22
N SER A 381 18.98 21.92 -1.15
CA SER A 381 19.85 22.25 -2.27
C SER A 381 19.11 22.78 -3.51
N VAL A 382 17.85 23.16 -3.37
CA VAL A 382 16.98 23.69 -4.43
C VAL A 382 17.05 25.20 -4.47
#